data_3ea13282ab231a7bf097f150b6f3d64c
#
_entry.id   3ea13282ab231a7bf097f150b6f3d64c
#
_cell.length_a   1.000
_cell.length_b   1.000
_cell.length_c   1.000
_cell.angle_alpha   90.00
_cell.angle_beta   90.00
_cell.angle_gamma   90.00
#
_symmetry.space_group_name_H-M   'P 1'
#
loop_
_entity.id
_entity.type
_entity.pdbx_description
1 polymer ?
#
loop_
_entity_poly.entity_id
_entity_poly.type
_entity_poly.pdbx_seq_one_letter_code
_entity_poly.pdbx_strand_id
1 'polypeptide(L)'
;MASIKDAGGIHNILMKNLVEIEDFESLSKEERVKLEKNGFLRKKVDVEYYEHLIEDPTVDVYIAKYKSKKIIGFATLHKDETEVKSVRDTSISLHIDDEIIKELLTSKNKKFAYLDQISIIPKFQRKKIGTAILKKALEELEGPIVSFIVKVPITNKASAYWHEQNGFTLAATCDGAYKGKIFEWWIYIHWNRKN
;
A
#
# COMPACT_ATOMS: atom_id res chain seq x y z
N MET A 1 -4.71 -0.42 16.75
CA MET A 1 -5.08 -1.60 15.95
C MET A 1 -6.58 -1.59 15.68
N ALA A 2 -7.02 -2.14 14.55
CA ALA A 2 -8.42 -2.36 14.22
C ALA A 2 -9.01 -3.56 14.99
N SER A 3 -10.33 -3.61 15.02
CA SER A 3 -11.13 -4.77 15.46
C SER A 3 -12.17 -5.10 14.38
N ILE A 4 -12.75 -6.29 14.38
CA ILE A 4 -13.72 -6.75 13.34
C ILE A 4 -14.81 -5.71 13.07
N LYS A 5 -15.37 -5.08 14.12
CA LYS A 5 -16.38 -4.01 13.99
C LYS A 5 -15.91 -2.77 13.20
N ASP A 6 -14.61 -2.64 12.98
CA ASP A 6 -14.02 -1.53 12.22
C ASP A 6 -13.94 -1.82 10.70
N ALA A 7 -14.13 -3.09 10.27
CA ALA A 7 -13.99 -3.56 8.88
C ALA A 7 -14.87 -2.77 7.90
N GLY A 8 -16.14 -2.58 8.21
CA GLY A 8 -17.07 -1.76 7.40
C GLY A 8 -16.62 -0.30 7.26
N GLY A 9 -16.00 0.25 8.31
CA GLY A 9 -15.44 1.61 8.28
C GLY A 9 -14.20 1.71 7.37
N ILE A 10 -13.35 0.69 7.37
CA ILE A 10 -12.18 0.57 6.50
C ILE A 10 -12.63 0.44 5.04
N HIS A 11 -13.56 -0.46 4.77
CA HIS A 11 -14.14 -0.66 3.43
C HIS A 11 -14.75 0.63 2.87
N ASN A 12 -15.45 1.42 3.71
CA ASN A 12 -15.97 2.74 3.30
C ASN A 12 -14.86 3.73 2.87
N ILE A 13 -13.65 3.62 3.43
CA ILE A 13 -12.50 4.43 2.99
C ILE A 13 -11.96 3.91 1.67
N LEU A 14 -11.84 2.59 1.50
CA LEU A 14 -11.47 1.97 0.23
C LEU A 14 -12.36 2.52 -0.88
N MET A 15 -13.69 2.38 -0.75
CA MET A 15 -14.65 2.78 -1.78
C MET A 15 -14.57 4.26 -2.17
N LYS A 16 -14.09 5.14 -1.29
CA LYS A 16 -13.89 6.56 -1.59
C LYS A 16 -12.62 6.88 -2.36
N ASN A 17 -11.66 5.97 -2.34
CA ASN A 17 -10.34 6.13 -2.97
C ASN A 17 -10.09 5.05 -4.03
N LEU A 18 -11.07 4.18 -4.27
CA LEU A 18 -10.99 3.09 -5.25
C LEU A 18 -11.09 3.66 -6.67
N VAL A 19 -10.22 3.15 -7.54
CA VAL A 19 -10.33 3.28 -9.00
C VAL A 19 -10.22 1.89 -9.59
N GLU A 20 -11.28 1.43 -10.23
CA GLU A 20 -11.30 0.11 -10.86
C GLU A 20 -10.47 0.12 -12.15
N ILE A 21 -9.90 -1.03 -12.49
CA ILE A 21 -8.98 -1.14 -13.63
C ILE A 21 -9.70 -0.88 -14.95
N GLU A 22 -10.94 -1.33 -15.03
CA GLU A 22 -11.80 -1.14 -16.18
C GLU A 22 -12.05 0.33 -16.50
N ASP A 23 -12.00 1.18 -15.48
CA ASP A 23 -12.27 2.62 -15.62
C ASP A 23 -11.07 3.42 -16.15
N PHE A 24 -9.85 2.89 -16.09
CA PHE A 24 -8.65 3.66 -16.46
C PHE A 24 -8.67 4.21 -17.89
N GLU A 25 -9.26 3.49 -18.84
CA GLU A 25 -9.32 3.92 -20.24
C GLU A 25 -10.40 4.98 -20.47
N SER A 26 -11.47 4.94 -19.70
CA SER A 26 -12.60 5.86 -19.78
C SER A 26 -12.36 7.20 -19.08
N LEU A 27 -11.32 7.29 -18.23
CA LEU A 27 -11.01 8.51 -17.49
C LEU A 27 -10.58 9.67 -18.41
N SER A 28 -11.20 10.81 -18.20
CA SER A 28 -10.77 12.09 -18.80
C SER A 28 -9.36 12.50 -18.33
N LYS A 29 -8.74 13.43 -19.04
CA LYS A 29 -7.44 13.96 -18.66
C LYS A 29 -7.47 14.62 -17.27
N GLU A 30 -8.55 15.34 -16.97
CA GLU A 30 -8.77 16.01 -15.68
C GLU A 30 -8.89 15.01 -14.52
N GLU A 31 -9.63 13.92 -14.73
CA GLU A 31 -9.76 12.84 -13.73
C GLU A 31 -8.41 12.15 -13.47
N ARG A 32 -7.63 11.86 -14.51
CA ARG A 32 -6.29 11.31 -14.36
C ARG A 32 -5.38 12.21 -13.51
N VAL A 33 -5.33 13.52 -13.82
CA VAL A 33 -4.55 14.50 -13.05
C VAL A 33 -5.02 14.56 -11.59
N LYS A 34 -6.32 14.47 -11.34
CA LYS A 34 -6.87 14.44 -9.98
C LYS A 34 -6.44 13.20 -9.21
N LEU A 35 -6.46 12.04 -9.86
CA LEU A 35 -6.01 10.78 -9.26
C LEU A 35 -4.51 10.78 -8.93
N GLU A 36 -3.68 11.25 -9.86
CA GLU A 36 -2.24 11.40 -9.64
C GLU A 36 -1.95 12.30 -8.41
N LYS A 37 -2.71 13.37 -8.25
CA LYS A 37 -2.54 14.35 -7.17
C LYS A 37 -3.06 13.89 -5.82
N ASN A 38 -4.14 13.12 -5.79
CA ASN A 38 -4.82 12.73 -4.55
C ASN A 38 -4.49 11.30 -4.11
N GLY A 39 -3.94 10.49 -5.01
CA GLY A 39 -3.73 9.06 -4.80
C GLY A 39 -5.02 8.25 -4.93
N PHE A 40 -4.85 6.95 -5.09
CA PHE A 40 -5.95 6.01 -5.27
C PHE A 40 -5.56 4.61 -4.80
N LEU A 41 -6.57 3.79 -4.54
CA LEU A 41 -6.46 2.34 -4.37
C LEU A 41 -7.07 1.65 -5.59
N ARG A 42 -6.57 0.47 -5.96
CA ARG A 42 -7.03 -0.26 -7.16
C ARG A 42 -7.66 -1.63 -6.88
N LYS A 43 -7.40 -2.19 -5.68
CA LYS A 43 -7.87 -3.52 -5.31
C LYS A 43 -9.27 -3.40 -4.72
N LYS A 44 -10.29 -3.77 -5.50
CA LYS A 44 -11.65 -3.88 -5.02
C LYS A 44 -11.80 -5.15 -4.20
N VAL A 45 -12.23 -5.00 -2.98
CA VAL A 45 -12.51 -6.08 -2.03
C VAL A 45 -13.80 -5.77 -1.26
N ASP A 46 -14.39 -6.76 -0.62
CA ASP A 46 -15.56 -6.63 0.24
C ASP A 46 -15.19 -6.33 1.71
N VAL A 47 -16.19 -6.31 2.56
CA VAL A 47 -16.00 -6.09 4.01
C VAL A 47 -15.33 -7.30 4.65
N GLU A 48 -15.73 -8.50 4.24
CA GLU A 48 -15.25 -9.81 4.71
C GLU A 48 -13.72 -9.93 4.52
N TYR A 49 -13.19 -9.39 3.44
CA TYR A 49 -11.74 -9.32 3.24
C TYR A 49 -11.02 -8.60 4.39
N TYR A 50 -11.56 -7.48 4.87
CA TYR A 50 -10.97 -6.75 6.00
C TYR A 50 -11.21 -7.44 7.34
N GLU A 51 -12.31 -8.16 7.50
CA GLU A 51 -12.55 -8.99 8.67
C GLU A 51 -11.48 -10.08 8.78
N HIS A 52 -11.20 -10.80 7.67
CA HIS A 52 -10.15 -11.80 7.61
C HIS A 52 -8.76 -11.20 7.88
N LEU A 53 -8.43 -10.02 7.31
CA LEU A 53 -7.16 -9.37 7.59
C LEU A 53 -6.99 -8.98 9.07
N ILE A 54 -8.08 -8.57 9.73
CA ILE A 54 -8.04 -8.19 11.15
C ILE A 54 -7.84 -9.41 12.05
N GLU A 55 -8.35 -10.57 11.64
CA GLU A 55 -8.22 -11.84 12.38
C GLU A 55 -6.89 -12.56 12.09
N ASP A 56 -6.22 -12.24 10.99
CA ASP A 56 -4.95 -12.87 10.60
C ASP A 56 -3.81 -12.36 11.52
N PRO A 57 -3.17 -13.23 12.32
CA PRO A 57 -2.08 -12.83 13.22
C PRO A 57 -0.83 -12.36 12.47
N THR A 58 -0.72 -12.63 11.17
CA THR A 58 0.39 -12.17 10.32
C THR A 58 0.14 -10.80 9.70
N VAL A 59 -1.04 -10.19 9.94
CA VAL A 59 -1.41 -8.91 9.38
C VAL A 59 -1.71 -7.90 10.48
N ASP A 60 -1.10 -6.73 10.40
CA ASP A 60 -1.43 -5.60 11.27
C ASP A 60 -2.32 -4.61 10.50
N VAL A 61 -3.50 -4.34 11.05
CA VAL A 61 -4.44 -3.36 10.49
C VAL A 61 -4.51 -2.15 11.42
N TYR A 62 -3.89 -1.05 11.00
CA TYR A 62 -3.88 0.22 11.72
C TYR A 62 -5.03 1.12 11.26
N ILE A 63 -5.67 1.81 12.20
CA ILE A 63 -6.73 2.77 11.90
C ILE A 63 -6.50 4.11 12.60
N ALA A 64 -6.90 5.19 11.94
CA ALA A 64 -7.01 6.51 12.55
C ALA A 64 -8.49 6.87 12.74
N LYS A 65 -8.88 7.25 13.96
CA LYS A 65 -10.24 7.65 14.30
C LYS A 65 -10.32 9.17 14.58
N TYR A 66 -11.35 9.82 14.04
CA TYR A 66 -11.68 11.20 14.36
C TYR A 66 -12.75 11.26 15.45
N LYS A 67 -12.49 12.05 16.51
CA LYS A 67 -13.38 12.14 17.69
C LYS A 67 -13.79 10.78 18.25
N SER A 68 -12.85 9.81 18.25
CA SER A 68 -12.98 8.43 18.74
C SER A 68 -14.11 7.59 18.14
N LYS A 69 -14.78 8.08 17.08
CA LYS A 69 -15.95 7.40 16.50
C LYS A 69 -15.79 7.03 15.03
N LYS A 70 -15.29 7.96 14.20
CA LYS A 70 -15.25 7.80 12.75
C LYS A 70 -13.88 7.41 12.28
N ILE A 71 -13.75 6.29 11.57
CA ILE A 71 -12.50 5.92 10.89
C ILE A 71 -12.28 6.89 9.73
N ILE A 72 -11.09 7.49 9.70
CA ILE A 72 -10.70 8.50 8.71
C ILE A 72 -9.47 8.11 7.91
N GLY A 73 -8.80 7.02 8.30
CA GLY A 73 -7.66 6.45 7.60
C GLY A 73 -7.35 5.06 8.12
N PHE A 74 -6.67 4.28 7.31
CA PHE A 74 -6.18 2.95 7.67
C PHE A 74 -4.89 2.61 6.93
N ALA A 75 -4.18 1.59 7.42
CA ALA A 75 -3.12 0.88 6.71
C ALA A 75 -3.18 -0.61 7.03
N THR A 76 -2.82 -1.44 6.05
CA THR A 76 -2.66 -2.89 6.19
C THR A 76 -1.21 -3.26 5.93
N LEU A 77 -0.60 -3.98 6.88
CA LEU A 77 0.78 -4.46 6.77
C LEU A 77 0.80 -5.97 7.00
N HIS A 78 1.30 -6.70 6.01
CA HIS A 78 1.59 -8.13 6.13
C HIS A 78 2.99 -8.29 6.70
N LYS A 79 3.10 -9.02 7.84
CA LYS A 79 4.37 -9.24 8.54
C LYS A 79 5.06 -10.48 8.00
N ASP A 80 6.36 -10.54 8.20
CA ASP A 80 7.16 -11.74 7.92
C ASP A 80 7.04 -12.24 6.47
N GLU A 81 6.76 -11.36 5.51
CA GLU A 81 6.80 -11.72 4.11
C GLU A 81 8.25 -12.03 3.71
N THR A 82 8.43 -13.11 3.00
CA THR A 82 9.73 -13.52 2.42
C THR A 82 9.75 -13.35 0.92
N GLU A 83 8.60 -13.04 0.36
CA GLU A 83 8.42 -12.84 -1.06
C GLU A 83 7.12 -12.10 -1.30
N VAL A 84 7.07 -11.31 -2.36
CA VAL A 84 5.86 -10.54 -2.69
C VAL A 84 4.84 -11.46 -3.36
N LYS A 85 4.02 -12.12 -2.56
CA LYS A 85 3.00 -13.08 -3.05
C LYS A 85 2.04 -12.46 -4.07
N SER A 86 1.68 -11.18 -3.89
CA SER A 86 0.82 -10.46 -4.85
C SER A 86 1.49 -10.24 -6.21
N VAL A 87 2.80 -10.39 -6.27
CA VAL A 87 3.62 -10.29 -7.48
C VAL A 87 3.74 -11.64 -8.18
N ARG A 88 3.54 -12.77 -7.47
CA ARG A 88 3.73 -14.12 -8.01
C ARG A 88 2.64 -14.61 -8.96
N ASP A 89 1.39 -14.21 -8.73
CA ASP A 89 0.25 -14.66 -9.56
C ASP A 89 0.20 -13.96 -10.92
N THR A 90 1.07 -12.99 -11.13
CA THR A 90 1.27 -12.33 -12.41
C THR A 90 2.70 -12.61 -12.87
N SER A 91 2.90 -12.89 -14.14
CA SER A 91 4.25 -12.99 -14.73
C SER A 91 4.92 -11.60 -14.63
N ILE A 92 5.55 -11.35 -13.50
CA ILE A 92 6.18 -10.06 -13.18
C ILE A 92 7.67 -10.13 -13.46
N SER A 93 8.17 -9.15 -14.20
CA SER A 93 9.59 -8.92 -14.38
C SER A 93 10.07 -7.92 -13.34
N LEU A 94 10.99 -8.34 -12.47
CA LEU A 94 11.66 -7.47 -11.51
C LEU A 94 12.91 -6.85 -12.15
N HIS A 95 13.04 -5.53 -12.04
CA HIS A 95 14.20 -4.76 -12.49
C HIS A 95 14.91 -4.20 -11.25
N ILE A 96 15.99 -4.86 -10.86
CA ILE A 96 16.74 -4.60 -9.62
C ILE A 96 18.23 -4.61 -9.95
N ASP A 97 18.89 -3.48 -9.71
CA ASP A 97 20.33 -3.34 -9.93
C ASP A 97 21.16 -3.66 -8.67
N ASP A 98 20.55 -3.57 -7.48
CA ASP A 98 21.18 -3.78 -6.18
C ASP A 98 20.97 -5.21 -5.68
N GLU A 99 22.06 -5.96 -5.47
CA GLU A 99 21.99 -7.36 -5.03
C GLU A 99 21.43 -7.52 -3.60
N ILE A 100 21.59 -6.52 -2.72
CA ILE A 100 21.02 -6.56 -1.36
C ILE A 100 19.49 -6.46 -1.45
N ILE A 101 19.01 -5.57 -2.31
CA ILE A 101 17.57 -5.40 -2.55
C ILE A 101 17.00 -6.63 -3.22
N LYS A 102 17.70 -7.19 -4.19
CA LYS A 102 17.32 -8.42 -4.88
C LYS A 102 17.23 -9.58 -3.88
N GLU A 103 18.25 -9.77 -3.04
CA GLU A 103 18.23 -10.79 -1.99
C GLU A 103 17.03 -10.58 -1.04
N LEU A 104 16.78 -9.34 -0.59
CA LEU A 104 15.64 -9.02 0.27
C LEU A 104 14.31 -9.44 -0.36
N LEU A 105 14.09 -9.12 -1.64
CA LEU A 105 12.80 -9.29 -2.31
C LEU A 105 12.54 -10.71 -2.82
N THR A 106 13.60 -11.52 -3.02
CA THR A 106 13.49 -12.84 -3.65
C THR A 106 13.93 -14.01 -2.79
N SER A 107 14.66 -13.78 -1.69
CA SER A 107 15.17 -14.84 -0.82
C SER A 107 14.17 -15.19 0.27
N LYS A 108 13.86 -16.48 0.41
CA LYS A 108 13.01 -17.01 1.49
C LYS A 108 13.63 -16.86 2.90
N ASN A 109 14.92 -16.54 2.97
CA ASN A 109 15.64 -16.34 4.23
C ASN A 109 15.61 -14.88 4.72
N LYS A 110 15.08 -13.95 3.93
CA LYS A 110 14.92 -12.52 4.28
C LYS A 110 13.45 -12.24 4.50
N LYS A 111 13.16 -11.53 5.57
CA LYS A 111 11.81 -11.13 5.93
C LYS A 111 11.66 -9.61 5.82
N PHE A 112 10.48 -9.18 5.45
CA PHE A 112 10.07 -7.79 5.42
C PHE A 112 8.59 -7.66 5.77
N ALA A 113 8.17 -6.48 6.20
CA ALA A 113 6.75 -6.16 6.27
C ALA A 113 6.29 -5.58 4.93
N TYR A 114 5.15 -6.02 4.41
CA TYR A 114 4.57 -5.51 3.18
C TYR A 114 3.43 -4.54 3.48
N LEU A 115 3.64 -3.25 3.18
CA LEU A 115 2.59 -2.24 3.25
C LEU A 115 1.71 -2.36 2.00
N ASP A 116 0.62 -3.15 2.11
CA ASP A 116 -0.31 -3.42 1.01
C ASP A 116 -1.21 -2.21 0.72
N GLN A 117 -1.76 -1.60 1.76
CA GLN A 117 -2.66 -0.45 1.61
C GLN A 117 -2.36 0.61 2.67
N ILE A 118 -2.41 1.87 2.26
CA ILE A 118 -2.57 3.02 3.15
C ILE A 118 -3.52 4.00 2.50
N SER A 119 -4.55 4.41 3.23
CA SER A 119 -5.55 5.30 2.68
C SER A 119 -6.17 6.22 3.73
N ILE A 120 -6.36 7.48 3.34
CA ILE A 120 -6.97 8.52 4.18
C ILE A 120 -8.15 9.11 3.42
N ILE A 121 -9.27 9.33 4.11
CA ILE A 121 -10.44 10.01 3.52
C ILE A 121 -9.99 11.35 2.90
N PRO A 122 -10.40 11.72 1.68
CA PRO A 122 -9.88 12.88 0.94
C PRO A 122 -9.85 14.18 1.76
N LYS A 123 -10.90 14.51 2.50
CA LYS A 123 -10.96 15.73 3.33
C LYS A 123 -10.01 15.77 4.53
N PHE A 124 -9.41 14.61 4.88
CA PHE A 124 -8.43 14.48 5.96
C PHE A 124 -7.00 14.23 5.46
N GLN A 125 -6.80 14.13 4.15
CA GLN A 125 -5.47 14.03 3.55
C GLN A 125 -4.62 15.28 3.86
N ARG A 126 -3.29 15.17 3.74
CA ARG A 126 -2.30 16.23 4.00
C ARG A 126 -2.32 16.80 5.43
N LYS A 127 -2.90 16.07 6.38
CA LYS A 127 -2.92 16.40 7.83
C LYS A 127 -2.00 15.47 8.63
N LYS A 128 -0.98 14.88 8.00
CA LYS A 128 0.00 13.96 8.61
C LYS A 128 -0.61 12.70 9.26
N ILE A 129 -1.86 12.36 8.93
CA ILE A 129 -2.53 11.16 9.50
C ILE A 129 -1.85 9.88 9.02
N GLY A 130 -1.53 9.77 7.73
CA GLY A 130 -0.79 8.62 7.20
C GLY A 130 0.59 8.47 7.84
N THR A 131 1.30 9.60 8.06
CA THR A 131 2.57 9.62 8.78
C THR A 131 2.43 9.13 10.21
N ALA A 132 1.36 9.52 10.92
CA ALA A 132 1.11 9.05 12.28
C ALA A 132 0.81 7.54 12.34
N ILE A 133 0.07 7.01 11.37
CA ILE A 133 -0.18 5.57 11.23
C ILE A 133 1.16 4.84 11.00
N LEU A 134 1.98 5.30 10.05
CA LEU A 134 3.27 4.70 9.76
C LEU A 134 4.20 4.74 10.97
N LYS A 135 4.28 5.89 11.67
CA LYS A 135 5.09 6.01 12.88
C LYS A 135 4.72 4.95 13.91
N LYS A 136 3.41 4.73 14.13
CA LYS A 136 2.93 3.68 15.04
C LYS A 136 3.35 2.28 14.56
N ALA A 137 3.26 1.99 13.27
CA ALA A 137 3.73 0.74 12.71
C ALA A 137 5.25 0.54 12.88
N LEU A 138 6.06 1.59 12.64
CA LEU A 138 7.51 1.55 12.81
C LEU A 138 7.95 1.30 14.27
N GLU A 139 7.15 1.73 15.25
CA GLU A 139 7.39 1.45 16.67
C GLU A 139 7.21 -0.05 17.01
N GLU A 140 6.34 -0.74 16.31
CA GLU A 140 5.94 -2.13 16.59
C GLU A 140 6.65 -3.15 15.69
N LEU A 141 7.01 -2.76 14.48
CA LEU A 141 7.66 -3.63 13.50
C LEU A 141 9.19 -3.58 13.60
N GLU A 142 9.81 -4.69 13.21
CA GLU A 142 11.26 -4.81 13.02
C GLU A 142 11.57 -5.10 11.54
N GLY A 143 12.72 -4.58 11.09
CA GLY A 143 13.21 -4.83 9.73
C GLY A 143 12.55 -3.92 8.67
N PRO A 144 12.83 -4.21 7.40
CA PRO A 144 12.41 -3.37 6.28
C PRO A 144 10.91 -3.46 6.02
N ILE A 145 10.33 -2.34 5.55
CA ILE A 145 8.96 -2.28 5.04
C ILE A 145 9.04 -2.05 3.54
N VAL A 146 8.38 -2.90 2.77
CA VAL A 146 8.30 -2.83 1.31
C VAL A 146 6.91 -2.35 0.89
N SER A 147 6.82 -1.54 -0.14
CA SER A 147 5.54 -1.09 -0.72
C SER A 147 5.63 -1.00 -2.24
N PHE A 148 4.53 -1.33 -2.92
CA PHE A 148 4.40 -1.27 -4.38
C PHE A 148 3.46 -0.15 -4.78
N ILE A 149 3.97 0.80 -5.57
CA ILE A 149 3.23 1.97 -6.01
C ILE A 149 3.01 1.91 -7.51
N VAL A 150 1.76 2.01 -7.94
CA VAL A 150 1.41 1.99 -9.36
C VAL A 150 2.08 3.16 -10.08
N LYS A 151 2.82 2.82 -11.16
CA LYS A 151 3.46 3.76 -12.09
C LYS A 151 2.68 3.87 -13.39
N VAL A 152 2.26 2.73 -13.95
CA VAL A 152 1.46 2.61 -15.17
C VAL A 152 0.24 1.75 -14.87
N PRO A 153 -0.96 2.04 -15.39
CA PRO A 153 -1.32 3.01 -16.43
C PRO A 153 -1.52 4.47 -15.94
N ILE A 154 -1.71 4.69 -14.66
CA ILE A 154 -1.80 6.03 -14.06
C ILE A 154 -0.85 6.08 -12.88
N THR A 155 0.05 7.04 -12.90
CA THR A 155 1.04 7.20 -11.84
C THR A 155 0.42 7.65 -10.53
N ASN A 156 0.58 6.88 -9.47
CA ASN A 156 0.14 7.27 -8.12
C ASN A 156 1.16 8.20 -7.46
N LYS A 157 1.33 9.42 -8.04
CA LYS A 157 2.32 10.42 -7.60
C LYS A 157 2.16 10.80 -6.14
N ALA A 158 0.91 10.90 -5.66
CA ALA A 158 0.65 11.25 -4.27
C ALA A 158 1.18 10.18 -3.31
N SER A 159 1.02 8.89 -3.66
CA SER A 159 1.56 7.79 -2.87
C SER A 159 3.09 7.78 -2.90
N ALA A 160 3.70 7.90 -4.08
CA ALA A 160 5.16 7.95 -4.24
C ALA A 160 5.75 9.09 -3.39
N TYR A 161 5.24 10.30 -3.55
CA TYR A 161 5.67 11.48 -2.78
C TYR A 161 5.53 11.25 -1.25
N TRP A 162 4.39 10.67 -0.82
CA TRP A 162 4.18 10.38 0.60
C TRP A 162 5.22 9.39 1.13
N HIS A 163 5.55 8.34 0.37
CA HIS A 163 6.55 7.36 0.75
C HIS A 163 7.93 8.01 0.93
N GLU A 164 8.35 8.82 -0.05
CA GLU A 164 9.63 9.56 0.01
C GLU A 164 9.70 10.50 1.21
N GLN A 165 8.63 11.25 1.48
CA GLN A 165 8.56 12.16 2.64
C GLN A 165 8.54 11.43 3.99
N ASN A 166 8.30 10.12 4.00
CA ASN A 166 8.29 9.29 5.20
C ASN A 166 9.46 8.29 5.26
N GLY A 167 10.55 8.57 4.54
CA GLY A 167 11.81 7.83 4.65
C GLY A 167 11.89 6.54 3.84
N PHE A 168 10.95 6.30 2.93
CA PHE A 168 11.09 5.26 1.92
C PHE A 168 11.99 5.73 0.79
N THR A 169 12.78 4.81 0.25
CA THR A 169 13.60 5.01 -0.95
C THR A 169 13.10 4.15 -2.09
N LEU A 170 13.10 4.69 -3.30
CA LEU A 170 12.86 3.91 -4.51
C LEU A 170 13.99 2.90 -4.67
N ALA A 171 13.66 1.63 -4.66
CA ALA A 171 14.63 0.54 -4.60
C ALA A 171 14.67 -0.27 -5.92
N ALA A 172 13.52 -0.41 -6.58
CA ALA A 172 13.40 -1.21 -7.79
C ALA A 172 12.14 -0.82 -8.57
N THR A 173 11.97 -1.42 -9.74
CA THR A 173 10.72 -1.40 -10.49
C THR A 173 10.30 -2.81 -10.87
N CYS A 174 9.04 -3.01 -11.16
CA CYS A 174 8.55 -4.23 -11.79
C CYS A 174 7.44 -3.92 -12.77
N ASP A 175 7.26 -4.82 -13.71
CA ASP A 175 6.15 -4.79 -14.67
C ASP A 175 5.50 -6.16 -14.78
N GLY A 176 4.25 -6.17 -15.18
CA GLY A 176 3.49 -7.40 -15.38
C GLY A 176 2.07 -7.16 -15.88
N ALA A 177 1.36 -8.24 -16.16
CA ALA A 177 -0.04 -8.17 -16.57
C ALA A 177 -0.96 -8.41 -15.37
N TYR A 178 -1.97 -7.56 -15.23
CA TYR A 178 -3.03 -7.74 -14.24
C TYR A 178 -4.39 -7.55 -14.91
N LYS A 179 -5.26 -8.55 -14.85
CA LYS A 179 -6.56 -8.58 -15.57
C LYS A 179 -6.43 -8.20 -17.06
N GLY A 180 -5.40 -8.71 -17.72
CA GLY A 180 -5.17 -8.49 -19.16
C GLY A 180 -4.59 -7.12 -19.52
N LYS A 181 -4.27 -6.26 -18.57
CA LYS A 181 -3.64 -4.95 -18.79
C LYS A 181 -2.22 -4.93 -18.26
N ILE A 182 -1.34 -4.16 -18.92
CA ILE A 182 0.05 -3.97 -18.50
C ILE A 182 0.08 -2.97 -17.36
N PHE A 183 0.77 -3.35 -16.30
CA PHE A 183 1.06 -2.51 -15.15
C PHE A 183 2.57 -2.40 -14.95
N GLU A 184 3.01 -1.24 -14.50
CA GLU A 184 4.33 -1.03 -13.93
C GLU A 184 4.17 -0.52 -12.49
N TRP A 185 5.08 -0.94 -11.62
CA TRP A 185 5.14 -0.48 -10.23
C TRP A 185 6.52 0.01 -9.87
N TRP A 186 6.59 1.00 -9.04
CA TRP A 186 7.74 1.35 -8.25
C TRP A 186 7.74 0.52 -6.96
N ILE A 187 8.90 0.03 -6.55
CA ILE A 187 9.11 -0.68 -5.30
C ILE A 187 9.87 0.24 -4.37
N TYR A 188 9.22 0.62 -3.29
CA TYR A 188 9.79 1.47 -2.25
C TYR A 188 10.13 0.65 -1.02
N ILE A 189 11.27 0.94 -0.36
CA ILE A 189 11.73 0.28 0.85
C ILE A 189 12.01 1.33 1.92
N HIS A 190 11.44 1.12 3.11
CA HIS A 190 11.82 1.82 4.33
C HIS A 190 12.69 0.89 5.17
N TRP A 191 13.96 1.28 5.40
CA TRP A 191 14.88 0.53 6.23
C TRP A 191 14.65 0.88 7.70
N ASN A 192 13.73 0.18 8.35
CA ASN A 192 13.44 0.37 9.77
C ASN A 192 14.56 -0.25 10.61
N ARG A 193 15.63 0.51 10.85
CA ARG A 193 16.72 0.13 11.75
C ARG A 193 16.37 0.63 13.13
N LYS A 194 15.93 -0.27 14.02
CA LYS A 194 15.92 0.04 15.46
C LYS A 194 17.38 0.01 15.90
N ASN A 195 17.91 1.14 16.37
CA ASN A 195 19.22 1.24 17.01
C ASN A 195 19.22 0.48 18.35
#